data_038b5076ffa4974098613ee1cd6a6026
#
_entry.id   038b5076ffa4974098613ee1cd6a6026
#
_cell.length_a   1.000
_cell.length_b   1.000
_cell.length_c   1.000
_cell.angle_alpha   90.00
_cell.angle_beta   90.00
_cell.angle_gamma   90.00
#
_symmetry.space_group_name_H-M   'P 1'
#
loop_
_entity.id
_entity.type
_entity.pdbx_description
1 polymer ?
#
loop_
_entity_poly.entity_id
_entity_poly.type
_entity_poly.pdbx_seq_one_letter_code
_entity_poly.pdbx_strand_id
1 'polypeptide(L)'
;MSINKRILLCLLLLLLVGGVSFHLIHQSPKYIAQKKEIEKQESQLVHDKDTKLPYTFLNNVIAQSGATSSVYYKSLDTGEVFYNFSGKMPAGGLIRPYVAAALLDAVKEGNLSLDETVTVTATALRKKSPALSKIKPGSKVPVRILLEDMMLDQDETALYELVRFIGWDEINAYLLRKGYADTILGSPDLVKTEETAEDKEKSETISYTSVNDMVTLLTRLYEGTCVSKELDAYLLGLMEKQNDRQLLGALLPKKLRLAQVSTSEGRVQNAGGIIYAKEKYILVIMTDKALRKDETMKTINQISSIIFNTVNDKEVFKK
;
A
#
# COMPACT_ATOMS: atom_id res chain seq x y z
N MET A 1 -46.40 27.84 -16.63
CA MET A 1 -44.95 27.97 -16.27
C MET A 1 -44.16 27.36 -17.42
N SER A 2 -43.29 28.12 -18.08
CA SER A 2 -42.55 27.62 -19.23
C SER A 2 -41.59 26.49 -18.82
N ILE A 3 -41.30 25.59 -19.75
CA ILE A 3 -40.39 24.43 -19.52
C ILE A 3 -39.05 24.89 -18.91
N ASN A 4 -38.52 26.01 -19.34
CA ASN A 4 -37.29 26.60 -18.83
C ASN A 4 -37.33 26.98 -17.34
N LYS A 5 -38.49 27.47 -16.86
CA LYS A 5 -38.68 27.78 -15.41
C LYS A 5 -38.77 26.52 -14.56
N ARG A 6 -39.31 25.42 -15.09
CA ARG A 6 -39.36 24.13 -14.39
C ARG A 6 -37.96 23.49 -14.27
N ILE A 7 -37.16 23.55 -15.35
CA ILE A 7 -35.77 23.05 -15.34
C ILE A 7 -34.91 23.87 -14.37
N LEU A 8 -35.04 25.20 -14.38
CA LEU A 8 -34.31 26.06 -13.44
C LEU A 8 -34.69 25.79 -11.99
N LEU A 9 -36.00 25.54 -11.72
CA LEU A 9 -36.47 25.20 -10.37
C LEU A 9 -35.93 23.83 -9.90
N CYS A 10 -35.87 22.83 -10.79
CA CYS A 10 -35.30 21.52 -10.50
C CYS A 10 -33.80 21.61 -10.21
N LEU A 11 -33.02 22.40 -10.96
CA LEU A 11 -31.60 22.62 -10.72
C LEU A 11 -31.36 23.35 -9.40
N LEU A 12 -32.18 24.37 -9.06
CA LEU A 12 -32.10 25.03 -7.75
C LEU A 12 -32.43 24.10 -6.59
N LEU A 13 -33.42 23.21 -6.74
CA LEU A 13 -33.75 22.19 -5.73
C LEU A 13 -32.63 21.17 -5.56
N LEU A 14 -31.98 20.72 -6.65
CA LEU A 14 -30.84 19.82 -6.58
C LEU A 14 -29.64 20.47 -5.88
N LEU A 15 -29.37 21.75 -6.15
CA LEU A 15 -28.30 22.48 -5.43
C LEU A 15 -28.62 22.70 -3.96
N LEU A 16 -29.90 22.97 -3.62
CA LEU A 16 -30.31 23.06 -2.20
C LEU A 16 -30.25 21.73 -1.47
N VAL A 17 -30.70 20.65 -2.08
CA VAL A 17 -30.61 19.29 -1.48
C VAL A 17 -29.16 18.86 -1.35
N GLY A 18 -28.31 19.12 -2.36
CA GLY A 18 -26.87 18.84 -2.30
C GLY A 18 -26.17 19.65 -1.20
N GLY A 19 -26.48 20.94 -1.09
CA GLY A 19 -25.94 21.83 -0.07
C GLY A 19 -26.37 21.43 1.37
N VAL A 20 -27.64 21.07 1.54
CA VAL A 20 -28.16 20.58 2.85
C VAL A 20 -27.54 19.23 3.21
N SER A 21 -27.44 18.30 2.26
CA SER A 21 -26.79 17.01 2.50
C SER A 21 -25.32 17.15 2.85
N PHE A 22 -24.59 18.02 2.14
CA PHE A 22 -23.19 18.35 2.45
C PHE A 22 -23.05 18.97 3.85
N HIS A 23 -23.94 19.90 4.19
CA HIS A 23 -23.94 20.54 5.52
C HIS A 23 -24.27 19.55 6.65
N LEU A 24 -25.25 18.67 6.45
CA LEU A 24 -25.63 17.63 7.43
C LEU A 24 -24.52 16.59 7.63
N ILE A 25 -23.81 16.19 6.57
CA ILE A 25 -22.68 15.28 6.68
C ILE A 25 -21.56 15.92 7.50
N HIS A 26 -21.23 17.20 7.26
CA HIS A 26 -20.20 17.93 7.99
C HIS A 26 -20.57 18.24 9.44
N GLN A 27 -21.83 18.22 9.81
CA GLN A 27 -22.33 18.40 11.18
C GLN A 27 -22.65 17.07 11.86
N SER A 28 -22.47 15.93 11.18
CA SER A 28 -22.72 14.63 11.85
C SER A 28 -21.75 14.46 13.03
N PRO A 29 -22.24 13.93 14.18
CA PRO A 29 -21.38 13.70 15.34
C PRO A 29 -20.16 12.82 15.01
N LYS A 30 -20.32 11.89 14.08
CA LYS A 30 -19.27 10.98 13.61
C LYS A 30 -18.19 11.74 12.80
N TYR A 31 -18.58 12.65 11.91
CA TYR A 31 -17.65 13.48 11.14
C TYR A 31 -16.90 14.46 12.05
N ILE A 32 -17.60 15.10 13.00
CA ILE A 32 -16.99 16.02 13.98
C ILE A 32 -16.01 15.28 14.88
N ALA A 33 -16.35 14.07 15.33
CA ALA A 33 -15.47 13.23 16.14
C ALA A 33 -14.21 12.82 15.37
N GLN A 34 -14.37 12.40 14.11
CA GLN A 34 -13.26 12.04 13.24
C GLN A 34 -12.37 13.24 12.92
N LYS A 35 -12.95 14.41 12.66
CA LYS A 35 -12.20 15.66 12.46
C LYS A 35 -11.43 16.08 13.69
N LYS A 36 -12.03 15.99 14.88
CA LYS A 36 -11.35 16.28 16.16
C LYS A 36 -10.22 15.29 16.45
N GLU A 37 -10.38 14.03 16.10
CA GLU A 37 -9.31 13.02 16.24
C GLU A 37 -8.15 13.31 15.30
N ILE A 38 -8.43 13.70 14.04
CA ILE A 38 -7.42 14.15 13.08
C ILE A 38 -6.70 15.41 13.59
N GLU A 39 -7.45 16.45 14.03
CA GLU A 39 -6.87 17.68 14.58
C GLU A 39 -6.05 17.41 15.84
N LYS A 40 -6.47 16.46 16.69
CA LYS A 40 -5.72 16.04 17.87
C LYS A 40 -4.43 15.31 17.48
N GLN A 41 -4.49 14.43 16.48
CA GLN A 41 -3.31 13.77 15.93
C GLN A 41 -2.36 14.78 15.27
N GLU A 42 -2.89 15.74 14.49
CA GLU A 42 -2.09 16.83 13.90
C GLU A 42 -1.47 17.73 14.98
N SER A 43 -2.20 18.06 16.05
CA SER A 43 -1.65 18.86 17.16
C SER A 43 -0.57 18.13 17.96
N GLN A 44 -0.66 16.81 18.07
CA GLN A 44 0.41 15.99 18.67
C GLN A 44 1.66 15.97 17.78
N LEU A 45 1.50 15.99 16.46
CA LEU A 45 2.62 16.06 15.50
C LEU A 45 3.36 17.40 15.50
N VAL A 46 2.67 18.50 15.80
CA VAL A 46 3.27 19.85 15.81
C VAL A 46 4.01 20.16 17.14
N HIS A 47 3.79 19.40 18.20
CA HIS A 47 4.23 19.76 19.56
C HIS A 47 5.41 18.95 20.10
N ASP A 48 5.99 18.01 19.33
CA ASP A 48 7.10 17.21 19.84
C ASP A 48 8.45 17.89 19.56
N LYS A 49 8.88 18.75 20.49
CA LYS A 49 10.22 19.38 20.47
C LYS A 49 11.36 18.37 20.68
N ASP A 50 11.04 17.13 21.05
CA ASP A 50 12.00 16.06 21.36
C ASP A 50 12.09 14.98 20.28
N THR A 51 11.48 15.19 19.10
CA THR A 51 11.56 14.22 18.02
C THR A 51 12.95 14.21 17.37
N LYS A 52 13.47 13.00 17.10
CA LYS A 52 14.76 12.84 16.42
C LYS A 52 14.68 13.26 14.94
N LEU A 53 13.53 13.08 14.30
CA LEU A 53 13.36 13.31 12.86
C LEU A 53 13.22 14.81 12.53
N PRO A 54 13.84 15.28 11.44
CA PRO A 54 13.75 16.65 10.98
C PRO A 54 12.44 16.89 10.20
N TYR A 55 11.30 16.93 10.88
CA TYR A 55 9.97 16.97 10.28
C TYR A 55 9.77 18.07 9.23
N THR A 56 10.19 19.30 9.53
CA THR A 56 10.07 20.41 8.59
C THR A 56 10.86 20.13 7.30
N PHE A 57 12.05 19.58 7.43
CA PHE A 57 12.88 19.24 6.28
C PHE A 57 12.29 18.10 5.47
N LEU A 58 11.80 17.03 6.11
CA LEU A 58 11.11 15.92 5.45
C LEU A 58 9.87 16.39 4.69
N ASN A 59 9.04 17.25 5.31
CA ASN A 59 7.88 17.82 4.64
C ASN A 59 8.25 18.63 3.40
N ASN A 60 9.33 19.41 3.45
CA ASN A 60 9.83 20.15 2.28
C ASN A 60 10.29 19.21 1.16
N VAL A 61 11.00 18.11 1.50
CA VAL A 61 11.43 17.11 0.52
C VAL A 61 10.23 16.42 -0.10
N ILE A 62 9.22 16.05 0.69
CA ILE A 62 7.97 15.44 0.21
C ILE A 62 7.24 16.39 -0.75
N ALA A 63 7.12 17.67 -0.40
CA ALA A 63 6.47 18.67 -1.25
C ALA A 63 7.15 18.86 -2.61
N GLN A 64 8.45 18.59 -2.70
CA GLN A 64 9.22 18.68 -3.96
C GLN A 64 9.12 17.43 -4.83
N SER A 65 8.40 16.39 -4.42
CA SER A 65 8.31 15.12 -5.15
C SER A 65 7.67 15.22 -6.54
N GLY A 66 6.93 16.29 -6.83
CA GLY A 66 6.14 16.42 -8.05
C GLY A 66 5.02 15.39 -8.18
N ALA A 67 4.60 14.79 -7.06
CA ALA A 67 3.55 13.79 -6.97
C ALA A 67 2.67 14.06 -5.75
N THR A 68 1.46 13.49 -5.72
CA THR A 68 0.71 13.33 -4.48
C THR A 68 1.41 12.24 -3.66
N SER A 69 1.89 12.58 -2.47
CA SER A 69 2.73 11.67 -1.67
C SER A 69 2.16 11.48 -0.27
N SER A 70 2.24 10.25 0.21
CA SER A 70 1.98 9.87 1.60
C SER A 70 3.21 9.18 2.17
N VAL A 71 3.61 9.55 3.37
CA VAL A 71 4.76 8.97 4.07
C VAL A 71 4.35 8.59 5.47
N TYR A 72 4.74 7.40 5.92
CA TYR A 72 4.58 6.98 7.31
C TYR A 72 5.88 6.30 7.78
N TYR A 73 6.47 6.85 8.82
CA TYR A 73 7.55 6.26 9.60
C TYR A 73 7.03 5.82 10.97
N LYS A 74 7.46 4.67 11.44
CA LYS A 74 7.20 4.17 12.79
C LYS A 74 8.45 3.48 13.33
N SER A 75 9.03 4.02 14.41
CA SER A 75 10.06 3.31 15.18
C SER A 75 9.45 2.08 15.86
N LEU A 76 10.08 0.91 15.67
CA LEU A 76 9.68 -0.32 16.34
C LEU A 76 10.31 -0.45 17.74
N ASP A 77 11.33 0.34 18.03
CA ASP A 77 12.04 0.32 19.30
C ASP A 77 11.52 1.38 20.28
N THR A 78 11.11 2.57 19.79
CA THR A 78 10.66 3.70 20.64
C THR A 78 9.16 3.99 20.51
N GLY A 79 8.53 3.54 19.44
CA GLY A 79 7.15 3.88 19.12
C GLY A 79 6.97 5.28 18.50
N GLU A 80 8.06 6.03 18.27
CA GLU A 80 8.00 7.33 17.57
C GLU A 80 7.39 7.18 16.20
N VAL A 81 6.50 8.10 15.82
CA VAL A 81 5.85 8.11 14.51
C VAL A 81 6.00 9.47 13.84
N PHE A 82 6.15 9.44 12.52
CA PHE A 82 5.98 10.58 11.64
C PHE A 82 5.09 10.15 10.48
N TYR A 83 4.11 10.95 10.14
CA TYR A 83 3.36 10.76 8.92
C TYR A 83 2.98 12.07 8.26
N ASN A 84 2.88 12.05 6.94
CA ASN A 84 2.42 13.15 6.12
C ASN A 84 1.35 12.60 5.19
N PHE A 85 0.14 13.14 5.27
CA PHE A 85 -1.05 12.70 4.57
C PHE A 85 -1.44 11.24 4.88
N SER A 86 -2.73 11.00 5.05
CA SER A 86 -3.29 9.66 5.22
C SER A 86 -4.56 9.55 4.37
N GLY A 87 -4.54 8.71 3.40
CA GLY A 87 -5.67 8.42 2.55
C GLY A 87 -5.33 7.25 1.65
N LYS A 88 -6.33 6.62 1.10
CA LYS A 88 -6.11 5.52 0.17
C LYS A 88 -5.54 6.02 -1.15
N MET A 89 -4.57 5.31 -1.66
CA MET A 89 -3.89 5.58 -2.92
C MET A 89 -3.78 4.28 -3.74
N PRO A 90 -3.57 4.35 -5.07
CA PRO A 90 -3.30 3.17 -5.86
C PRO A 90 -2.18 2.33 -5.23
N ALA A 91 -2.47 1.07 -4.90
CA ALA A 91 -1.55 0.21 -4.17
C ALA A 91 -0.35 -0.22 -5.03
N GLY A 92 -0.58 -0.47 -6.33
CA GLY A 92 0.42 -1.14 -7.15
C GLY A 92 0.87 -2.45 -6.50
N GLY A 93 2.16 -2.70 -6.50
CA GLY A 93 2.73 -3.91 -5.90
C GLY A 93 2.56 -4.05 -4.39
N LEU A 94 2.19 -2.98 -3.68
CA LEU A 94 1.94 -3.04 -2.23
C LEU A 94 0.72 -3.89 -1.85
N ILE A 95 -0.09 -4.30 -2.82
CA ILE A 95 -1.19 -5.24 -2.57
C ILE A 95 -0.71 -6.67 -2.30
N ARG A 96 0.47 -7.07 -2.80
CA ARG A 96 0.99 -8.44 -2.73
C ARG A 96 1.12 -9.00 -1.32
N PRO A 97 1.68 -8.29 -0.32
CA PRO A 97 1.74 -8.79 1.05
C PRO A 97 0.37 -9.04 1.68
N TYR A 98 -0.66 -8.29 1.30
CA TYR A 98 -2.03 -8.52 1.77
C TYR A 98 -2.62 -9.81 1.18
N VAL A 99 -2.41 -10.04 -0.13
CA VAL A 99 -2.82 -11.29 -0.79
C VAL A 99 -2.08 -12.48 -0.17
N ALA A 100 -0.78 -12.34 0.08
CA ALA A 100 0.03 -13.35 0.76
C ALA A 100 -0.49 -13.64 2.18
N ALA A 101 -0.81 -12.59 2.95
CA ALA A 101 -1.35 -12.75 4.30
C ALA A 101 -2.73 -13.43 4.30
N ALA A 102 -3.60 -13.10 3.33
CA ALA A 102 -4.90 -13.75 3.17
C ALA A 102 -4.74 -15.25 2.84
N LEU A 103 -3.83 -15.59 1.91
CA LEU A 103 -3.49 -16.98 1.60
C LEU A 103 -3.01 -17.73 2.84
N LEU A 104 -2.06 -17.15 3.57
CA LEU A 104 -1.46 -17.78 4.74
C LEU A 104 -2.45 -17.91 5.90
N ASP A 105 -3.40 -16.99 6.04
CA ASP A 105 -4.51 -17.08 7.01
C ASP A 105 -5.40 -18.29 6.68
N ALA A 106 -5.78 -18.47 5.40
CA ALA A 106 -6.54 -19.63 4.94
C ALA A 106 -5.77 -20.97 5.13
N VAL A 107 -4.44 -20.95 4.93
CA VAL A 107 -3.58 -22.11 5.21
C VAL A 107 -3.55 -22.43 6.70
N LYS A 108 -3.43 -21.42 7.59
CA LYS A 108 -3.49 -21.60 9.05
C LYS A 108 -4.80 -22.21 9.50
N GLU A 109 -5.92 -21.81 8.88
CA GLU A 109 -7.24 -22.33 9.17
C GLU A 109 -7.48 -23.74 8.60
N GLY A 110 -6.57 -24.26 7.79
CA GLY A 110 -6.68 -25.57 7.13
C GLY A 110 -7.62 -25.58 5.91
N ASN A 111 -8.04 -24.41 5.44
CA ASN A 111 -8.90 -24.27 4.27
C ASN A 111 -8.14 -24.45 2.95
N LEU A 112 -6.84 -24.10 2.93
CA LEU A 112 -5.92 -24.21 1.77
C LEU A 112 -4.60 -24.85 2.22
N SER A 113 -3.84 -25.37 1.24
CA SER A 113 -2.49 -25.88 1.47
C SER A 113 -1.47 -25.25 0.51
N LEU A 114 -0.29 -24.94 1.00
CA LEU A 114 0.82 -24.47 0.15
C LEU A 114 1.31 -25.55 -0.83
N ASP A 115 1.03 -26.81 -0.57
CA ASP A 115 1.43 -27.94 -1.43
C ASP A 115 0.35 -28.30 -2.47
N GLU A 116 -0.84 -27.67 -2.41
CA GLU A 116 -1.81 -27.75 -3.48
C GLU A 116 -1.27 -27.18 -4.79
N THR A 117 -1.83 -27.64 -5.91
CA THR A 117 -1.43 -27.17 -7.23
C THR A 117 -2.54 -26.37 -7.90
N VAL A 118 -2.17 -25.24 -8.47
CA VAL A 118 -3.03 -24.40 -9.32
C VAL A 118 -2.72 -24.69 -10.77
N THR A 119 -3.76 -24.87 -11.59
CA THR A 119 -3.61 -24.96 -13.05
C THR A 119 -3.59 -23.57 -13.64
N VAL A 120 -2.47 -23.20 -14.26
CA VAL A 120 -2.28 -21.89 -14.90
C VAL A 120 -3.22 -21.76 -16.10
N THR A 121 -4.00 -20.69 -16.14
CA THR A 121 -4.95 -20.41 -17.21
C THR A 121 -4.34 -19.51 -18.28
N ALA A 122 -4.83 -19.61 -19.52
CA ALA A 122 -4.39 -18.69 -20.59
C ALA A 122 -4.72 -17.23 -20.25
N THR A 123 -5.82 -17.01 -19.53
CA THR A 123 -6.28 -15.67 -19.12
C THR A 123 -5.44 -15.06 -18.00
N ALA A 124 -4.65 -15.86 -17.28
CA ALA A 124 -3.77 -15.40 -16.21
C ALA A 124 -2.43 -14.88 -16.71
N LEU A 125 -2.01 -15.28 -17.91
CA LEU A 125 -0.69 -14.91 -18.42
C LEU A 125 -0.55 -13.39 -18.57
N ARG A 126 0.48 -12.84 -17.98
CA ARG A 126 0.80 -11.41 -17.97
C ARG A 126 2.17 -11.17 -18.58
N LYS A 127 2.37 -9.96 -19.14
CA LYS A 127 3.67 -9.54 -19.70
C LYS A 127 4.76 -9.38 -18.63
N LYS A 128 4.37 -8.95 -17.43
CA LYS A 128 5.27 -8.76 -16.28
C LYS A 128 5.30 -10.02 -15.40
N SER A 129 5.77 -11.11 -15.94
CA SER A 129 5.88 -12.39 -15.25
C SER A 129 7.26 -12.99 -15.50
N PRO A 130 8.30 -12.49 -14.81
CA PRO A 130 9.67 -12.94 -15.04
C PRO A 130 9.86 -14.41 -14.68
N ALA A 131 9.26 -14.89 -13.58
CA ALA A 131 9.35 -16.27 -13.14
C ALA A 131 8.54 -17.22 -14.06
N LEU A 132 7.30 -16.83 -14.37
CA LEU A 132 6.36 -17.64 -15.15
C LEU A 132 6.33 -17.28 -16.64
N SER A 133 7.30 -16.53 -17.15
CA SER A 133 7.33 -16.07 -18.56
C SER A 133 7.29 -17.18 -19.61
N LYS A 134 7.75 -18.38 -19.25
CA LYS A 134 7.79 -19.57 -20.13
C LYS A 134 6.73 -20.61 -19.79
N ILE A 135 5.89 -20.35 -18.79
CA ILE A 135 4.84 -21.27 -18.37
C ILE A 135 3.77 -21.38 -19.47
N LYS A 136 3.26 -22.59 -19.68
CA LYS A 136 2.17 -22.82 -20.65
C LYS A 136 0.83 -22.94 -19.93
N PRO A 137 -0.27 -22.48 -20.55
CA PRO A 137 -1.61 -22.78 -20.05
C PRO A 137 -1.78 -24.30 -19.84
N GLY A 138 -2.45 -24.70 -18.77
CA GLY A 138 -2.62 -26.09 -18.36
C GLY A 138 -1.50 -26.64 -17.48
N SER A 139 -0.38 -25.92 -17.31
CA SER A 139 0.66 -26.31 -16.36
C SER A 139 0.16 -26.24 -14.92
N LYS A 140 0.54 -27.22 -14.11
CA LYS A 140 0.25 -27.26 -12.67
C LYS A 140 1.43 -26.69 -11.89
N VAL A 141 1.17 -25.67 -11.07
CA VAL A 141 2.19 -24.99 -10.24
C VAL A 141 1.76 -25.08 -8.78
N PRO A 142 2.64 -25.51 -7.86
CA PRO A 142 2.34 -25.49 -6.43
C PRO A 142 2.03 -24.07 -5.93
N VAL A 143 1.07 -23.94 -5.04
CA VAL A 143 0.67 -22.66 -4.41
C VAL A 143 1.88 -21.97 -3.78
N ARG A 144 2.77 -22.73 -3.12
CA ARG A 144 4.02 -22.22 -2.54
C ARG A 144 4.89 -21.51 -3.59
N ILE A 145 5.04 -22.09 -4.77
CA ILE A 145 5.85 -21.50 -5.85
C ILE A 145 5.20 -20.23 -6.37
N LEU A 146 3.88 -20.21 -6.56
CA LEU A 146 3.18 -18.98 -6.94
C LEU A 146 3.34 -17.88 -5.89
N LEU A 147 3.27 -18.23 -4.59
CA LEU A 147 3.50 -17.25 -3.51
C LEU A 147 4.93 -16.69 -3.55
N GLU A 148 5.92 -17.56 -3.73
CA GLU A 148 7.33 -17.16 -3.83
C GLU A 148 7.56 -16.28 -5.07
N ASP A 149 7.10 -16.69 -6.25
CA ASP A 149 7.23 -15.92 -7.51
C ASP A 149 6.55 -14.55 -7.40
N MET A 150 5.35 -14.49 -6.81
CA MET A 150 4.64 -13.24 -6.57
C MET A 150 5.45 -12.29 -5.65
N MET A 151 6.04 -12.83 -4.59
CA MET A 151 6.72 -12.01 -3.59
C MET A 151 8.17 -11.66 -3.96
N LEU A 152 8.93 -12.59 -4.55
CA LEU A 152 10.35 -12.41 -4.88
C LEU A 152 10.54 -11.69 -6.21
N ASP A 153 9.83 -12.16 -7.24
CA ASP A 153 10.02 -11.72 -8.63
C ASP A 153 8.94 -10.72 -9.07
N GLN A 154 8.00 -10.41 -8.18
CA GLN A 154 6.86 -9.54 -8.47
C GLN A 154 6.02 -10.02 -9.66
N ASP A 155 5.92 -11.35 -9.81
CA ASP A 155 5.27 -12.00 -10.95
C ASP A 155 3.75 -11.72 -10.95
N GLU A 156 3.25 -11.11 -12.03
CA GLU A 156 1.84 -10.74 -12.15
C GLU A 156 0.94 -11.94 -12.50
N THR A 157 1.48 -12.96 -13.19
CA THR A 157 0.74 -14.19 -13.44
C THR A 157 0.53 -14.96 -12.15
N ALA A 158 1.56 -15.04 -11.30
CA ALA A 158 1.47 -15.65 -9.99
C ALA A 158 0.46 -14.93 -9.08
N LEU A 159 0.48 -13.59 -9.05
CA LEU A 159 -0.52 -12.80 -8.33
C LEU A 159 -1.94 -13.12 -8.80
N TYR A 160 -2.17 -13.10 -10.11
CA TYR A 160 -3.49 -13.35 -10.68
C TYR A 160 -4.00 -14.75 -10.35
N GLU A 161 -3.16 -15.79 -10.51
CA GLU A 161 -3.54 -17.17 -10.21
C GLU A 161 -3.81 -17.39 -8.71
N LEU A 162 -3.05 -16.74 -7.82
CA LEU A 162 -3.33 -16.79 -6.39
C LEU A 162 -4.65 -16.10 -6.04
N VAL A 163 -4.93 -14.92 -6.61
CA VAL A 163 -6.21 -14.22 -6.40
C VAL A 163 -7.37 -15.08 -6.89
N ARG A 164 -7.22 -15.74 -8.05
CA ARG A 164 -8.24 -16.66 -8.59
C ARG A 164 -8.42 -17.91 -7.72
N PHE A 165 -7.33 -18.44 -7.17
CA PHE A 165 -7.33 -19.63 -6.33
C PHE A 165 -7.97 -19.39 -4.96
N ILE A 166 -7.64 -18.27 -4.30
CA ILE A 166 -8.21 -17.88 -3.00
C ILE A 166 -9.66 -17.42 -3.17
N GLY A 167 -9.94 -16.68 -4.22
CA GLY A 167 -11.18 -15.94 -4.45
C GLY A 167 -11.01 -14.46 -4.15
N TRP A 168 -11.37 -13.62 -5.12
CA TRP A 168 -11.29 -12.16 -5.00
C TRP A 168 -12.13 -11.62 -3.83
N ASP A 169 -13.37 -12.13 -3.68
CA ASP A 169 -14.29 -11.75 -2.60
C ASP A 169 -13.74 -12.16 -1.23
N GLU A 170 -13.13 -13.36 -1.14
CA GLU A 170 -12.54 -13.88 0.09
C GLU A 170 -11.37 -13.03 0.56
N ILE A 171 -10.51 -12.57 -0.37
CA ILE A 171 -9.41 -11.66 -0.04
C ILE A 171 -9.96 -10.33 0.49
N ASN A 172 -10.96 -9.73 -0.18
CA ASN A 172 -11.55 -8.48 0.28
C ASN A 172 -12.29 -8.64 1.61
N ALA A 173 -12.97 -9.77 1.83
CA ALA A 173 -13.56 -10.10 3.13
C ALA A 173 -12.51 -10.25 4.24
N TYR A 174 -11.36 -10.88 3.94
CA TYR A 174 -10.22 -10.96 4.85
C TYR A 174 -9.71 -9.57 5.22
N LEU A 175 -9.47 -8.69 4.22
CA LEU A 175 -8.99 -7.32 4.44
C LEU A 175 -9.91 -6.55 5.38
N LEU A 176 -11.22 -6.64 5.15
CA LEU A 176 -12.22 -5.99 6.00
C LEU A 176 -12.23 -6.57 7.44
N ARG A 177 -12.21 -7.90 7.58
CA ARG A 177 -12.18 -8.57 8.90
C ARG A 177 -10.94 -8.20 9.70
N LYS A 178 -9.79 -8.04 9.05
CA LYS A 178 -8.53 -7.64 9.69
C LYS A 178 -8.42 -6.13 9.94
N GLY A 179 -9.43 -5.34 9.52
CA GLY A 179 -9.52 -3.90 9.78
C GLY A 179 -8.63 -3.03 8.88
N TYR A 180 -8.27 -3.52 7.69
CA TYR A 180 -7.58 -2.72 6.66
C TYR A 180 -8.62 -1.90 5.89
N ALA A 181 -9.04 -0.77 6.48
CA ALA A 181 -10.20 0.00 6.03
C ALA A 181 -10.01 0.72 4.68
N ASP A 182 -8.77 1.05 4.34
CA ASP A 182 -8.42 1.75 3.10
C ASP A 182 -7.91 0.78 2.02
N THR A 183 -7.77 -0.52 2.36
CA THR A 183 -7.22 -1.52 1.45
C THR A 183 -8.33 -2.30 0.77
N ILE A 184 -8.29 -2.29 -0.55
CA ILE A 184 -9.20 -3.07 -1.39
C ILE A 184 -8.42 -3.64 -2.58
N LEU A 185 -8.63 -4.92 -2.84
CA LEU A 185 -8.13 -5.56 -4.05
C LEU A 185 -9.09 -5.25 -5.20
N GLY A 186 -8.57 -4.64 -6.27
CA GLY A 186 -9.34 -4.38 -7.50
C GLY A 186 -9.71 -5.67 -8.22
N SER A 187 -10.81 -5.65 -8.95
CA SER A 187 -11.30 -6.84 -9.67
C SER A 187 -10.37 -7.26 -10.80
N PRO A 188 -9.92 -8.50 -10.84
CA PRO A 188 -9.03 -8.98 -11.90
C PRO A 188 -9.73 -9.15 -13.25
N ASP A 189 -11.05 -9.28 -13.28
CA ASP A 189 -11.81 -9.62 -14.49
C ASP A 189 -12.14 -8.41 -15.37
N LEU A 190 -12.11 -7.21 -14.81
CA LEU A 190 -12.41 -5.96 -15.53
C LEU A 190 -11.25 -5.44 -16.40
N VAL A 191 -10.06 -6.06 -16.33
CA VAL A 191 -8.87 -5.65 -17.13
C VAL A 191 -8.99 -5.94 -18.63
N LYS A 192 -10.07 -6.58 -19.10
CA LYS A 192 -10.14 -7.19 -20.45
C LYS A 192 -10.81 -6.38 -21.54
N THR A 193 -11.33 -5.19 -21.31
CA THR A 193 -11.95 -4.43 -22.38
C THR A 193 -11.14 -3.19 -22.73
N GLU A 194 -10.31 -3.34 -23.77
CA GLU A 194 -9.43 -2.28 -24.28
C GLU A 194 -10.17 -1.09 -24.93
N GLU A 195 -11.49 -1.07 -25.09
CA GLU A 195 -12.12 -0.07 -25.95
C GLU A 195 -13.36 0.70 -25.45
N THR A 196 -13.89 0.45 -24.26
CA THR A 196 -15.13 1.19 -23.84
C THR A 196 -15.28 1.43 -22.33
N ALA A 197 -14.21 1.56 -21.57
CA ALA A 197 -14.35 1.75 -20.13
C ALA A 197 -14.54 3.23 -19.78
N GLU A 198 -15.73 3.61 -19.37
CA GLU A 198 -16.00 4.85 -18.64
C GLU A 198 -15.19 4.90 -17.35
N ASP A 199 -14.83 6.10 -16.86
CA ASP A 199 -13.92 6.29 -15.71
C ASP A 199 -14.32 5.54 -14.42
N LYS A 200 -15.57 5.10 -14.27
CA LYS A 200 -16.03 4.27 -13.15
C LYS A 200 -15.53 2.83 -13.22
N GLU A 201 -15.54 2.19 -14.38
CA GLU A 201 -15.03 0.81 -14.54
C GLU A 201 -13.52 0.72 -14.30
N LYS A 202 -12.76 1.77 -14.68
CA LYS A 202 -11.32 1.84 -14.37
C LYS A 202 -11.03 1.88 -12.86
N SER A 203 -11.91 2.49 -12.08
CA SER A 203 -11.75 2.56 -10.62
C SER A 203 -11.87 1.21 -9.93
N GLU A 204 -12.70 0.30 -10.44
CA GLU A 204 -12.93 -1.02 -9.83
C GLU A 204 -11.82 -2.04 -10.13
N THR A 205 -10.99 -1.78 -11.15
CA THR A 205 -9.83 -2.63 -11.49
C THR A 205 -8.58 -2.31 -10.70
N ILE A 206 -8.52 -1.12 -10.08
CA ILE A 206 -7.34 -0.66 -9.37
C ILE A 206 -7.41 -1.08 -7.90
N SER A 207 -6.37 -1.76 -7.43
CA SER A 207 -6.21 -1.99 -5.99
C SER A 207 -5.76 -0.72 -5.28
N TYR A 208 -6.31 -0.47 -4.11
CA TYR A 208 -5.96 0.65 -3.26
C TYR A 208 -5.46 0.18 -1.90
N THR A 209 -4.62 0.98 -1.27
CA THR A 209 -4.23 0.85 0.14
C THR A 209 -3.85 2.22 0.70
N SER A 210 -3.52 2.31 1.97
CA SER A 210 -2.97 3.51 2.60
C SER A 210 -1.65 3.21 3.31
N VAL A 211 -0.90 4.26 3.62
CA VAL A 211 0.31 4.11 4.45
C VAL A 211 -0.05 3.57 5.84
N ASN A 212 -1.22 3.92 6.38
CA ASN A 212 -1.70 3.43 7.68
C ASN A 212 -1.94 1.92 7.68
N ASP A 213 -2.67 1.41 6.68
CA ASP A 213 -2.95 -0.01 6.55
C ASP A 213 -1.66 -0.81 6.33
N MET A 214 -0.75 -0.29 5.50
CA MET A 214 0.54 -0.94 5.24
C MET A 214 1.41 -0.97 6.49
N VAL A 215 1.50 0.12 7.26
CA VAL A 215 2.21 0.14 8.54
C VAL A 215 1.57 -0.83 9.54
N THR A 216 0.24 -0.93 9.55
CA THR A 216 -0.49 -1.90 10.38
C THR A 216 -0.13 -3.34 10.02
N LEU A 217 -0.15 -3.67 8.72
CA LEU A 217 0.25 -5.00 8.23
C LEU A 217 1.70 -5.32 8.63
N LEU A 218 2.64 -4.41 8.32
CA LEU A 218 4.06 -4.61 8.61
C LEU A 218 4.35 -4.72 10.11
N THR A 219 3.65 -3.96 10.94
CA THR A 219 3.73 -4.06 12.40
C THR A 219 3.29 -5.46 12.86
N ARG A 220 2.13 -5.92 12.41
CA ARG A 220 1.60 -7.25 12.78
C ARG A 220 2.52 -8.39 12.31
N LEU A 221 3.08 -8.28 11.12
CA LEU A 221 4.06 -9.25 10.61
C LEU A 221 5.31 -9.27 11.50
N TYR A 222 5.83 -8.10 11.88
CA TYR A 222 6.99 -7.99 12.75
C TYR A 222 6.74 -8.59 14.15
N GLU A 223 5.55 -8.37 14.70
CA GLU A 223 5.13 -8.87 16.00
C GLU A 223 4.70 -10.35 15.98
N GLY A 224 4.56 -10.97 14.81
CA GLY A 224 4.05 -12.34 14.67
C GLY A 224 2.57 -12.49 14.99
N THR A 225 1.78 -11.43 14.75
CA THR A 225 0.34 -11.33 15.10
C THR A 225 -0.59 -11.17 13.91
N CYS A 226 -0.05 -11.16 12.69
CA CYS A 226 -0.85 -11.05 11.47
C CYS A 226 -1.60 -12.35 11.18
N VAL A 227 -0.87 -13.45 11.09
CA VAL A 227 -1.37 -14.82 10.86
C VAL A 227 -0.91 -15.75 11.98
N SER A 228 0.36 -16.11 12.02
CA SER A 228 1.04 -16.81 13.10
C SER A 228 2.53 -16.46 13.08
N LYS A 229 3.25 -16.70 14.20
CA LYS A 229 4.68 -16.37 14.26
C LYS A 229 5.49 -17.02 13.13
N GLU A 230 5.20 -18.27 12.79
CA GLU A 230 5.90 -19.04 11.76
C GLU A 230 5.59 -18.51 10.37
N LEU A 231 4.31 -18.28 10.07
CA LEU A 231 3.86 -17.82 8.75
C LEU A 231 4.23 -16.34 8.51
N ASP A 232 4.17 -15.52 9.54
CA ASP A 232 4.60 -14.12 9.50
C ASP A 232 6.13 -14.03 9.26
N ALA A 233 6.92 -14.86 9.95
CA ALA A 233 8.36 -14.96 9.73
C ALA A 233 8.67 -15.47 8.31
N TYR A 234 7.90 -16.42 7.79
CA TYR A 234 8.06 -16.90 6.41
C TYR A 234 7.79 -15.76 5.41
N LEU A 235 6.68 -15.03 5.56
CA LEU A 235 6.34 -13.90 4.67
C LEU A 235 7.41 -12.79 4.75
N LEU A 236 7.86 -12.43 5.97
CA LEU A 236 8.96 -11.47 6.12
C LEU A 236 10.24 -11.97 5.46
N GLY A 237 10.55 -13.27 5.56
CA GLY A 237 11.69 -13.88 4.88
C GLY A 237 11.62 -13.76 3.34
N LEU A 238 10.43 -13.86 2.75
CA LEU A 238 10.24 -13.60 1.32
C LEU A 238 10.47 -12.11 0.99
N MET A 239 9.95 -11.20 1.82
CA MET A 239 10.15 -9.75 1.64
C MET A 239 11.63 -9.34 1.78
N GLU A 240 12.41 -10.03 2.62
CA GLU A 240 13.86 -9.78 2.78
C GLU A 240 14.69 -10.26 1.59
N LYS A 241 14.23 -11.29 0.91
CA LYS A 241 14.91 -11.84 -0.27
C LYS A 241 14.65 -11.04 -1.55
N GLN A 242 13.76 -10.06 -1.55
CA GLN A 242 13.56 -9.19 -2.70
C GLN A 242 14.85 -8.46 -3.10
N ASN A 243 15.25 -8.63 -4.34
CA ASN A 243 16.47 -8.00 -4.88
C ASN A 243 16.26 -6.54 -5.33
N ASP A 244 15.01 -6.11 -5.53
CA ASP A 244 14.71 -4.74 -5.94
C ASP A 244 14.88 -3.76 -4.78
N ARG A 245 15.97 -3.00 -4.82
CA ARG A 245 16.30 -1.97 -3.82
C ARG A 245 16.25 -0.55 -4.39
N GLN A 246 15.58 -0.34 -5.52
CA GLN A 246 15.61 0.94 -6.25
C GLN A 246 14.88 2.08 -5.50
N LEU A 247 13.98 1.78 -4.58
CA LEU A 247 13.24 2.77 -3.79
C LEU A 247 13.82 2.87 -2.36
N LEU A 248 13.27 2.17 -1.37
CA LEU A 248 13.72 2.33 0.02
C LEU A 248 15.21 2.02 0.21
N GLY A 249 15.71 1.01 -0.47
CA GLY A 249 17.07 0.51 -0.29
C GLY A 249 18.15 1.18 -1.12
N ALA A 250 17.81 2.09 -2.04
CA ALA A 250 18.74 2.60 -3.05
C ALA A 250 19.99 3.29 -2.48
N LEU A 251 19.79 4.11 -1.45
CA LEU A 251 20.86 4.87 -0.79
C LEU A 251 21.24 4.29 0.59
N LEU A 252 20.66 3.14 0.98
CA LEU A 252 20.99 2.46 2.23
C LEU A 252 22.17 1.50 2.04
N PRO A 253 22.90 1.14 3.09
CA PRO A 253 23.99 0.17 3.03
C PRO A 253 23.54 -1.14 2.37
N LYS A 254 24.31 -1.67 1.41
CA LYS A 254 23.93 -2.87 0.63
C LYS A 254 23.68 -4.11 1.50
N LYS A 255 24.40 -4.24 2.62
CA LYS A 255 24.28 -5.37 3.56
C LYS A 255 23.20 -5.16 4.63
N LEU A 256 22.53 -4.00 4.64
CA LEU A 256 21.47 -3.73 5.58
C LEU A 256 20.29 -4.68 5.32
N ARG A 257 19.85 -5.37 6.36
CA ARG A 257 18.64 -6.21 6.32
C ARG A 257 17.42 -5.33 6.11
N LEU A 258 16.61 -5.68 5.11
CA LEU A 258 15.46 -4.90 4.68
C LEU A 258 14.38 -5.87 4.18
N ALA A 259 13.26 -5.97 4.91
CA ALA A 259 12.07 -6.66 4.44
C ALA A 259 11.18 -5.62 3.75
N GLN A 260 11.02 -5.71 2.42
CA GLN A 260 10.33 -4.67 1.66
C GLN A 260 9.40 -5.21 0.58
N VAL A 261 8.53 -4.34 0.12
CA VAL A 261 7.77 -4.47 -1.12
C VAL A 261 7.77 -3.12 -1.82
N SER A 262 7.89 -3.14 -3.13
CA SER A 262 7.95 -1.92 -3.94
C SER A 262 7.20 -2.07 -5.25
N THR A 263 6.86 -0.96 -5.88
CA THR A 263 6.37 -0.86 -7.25
C THR A 263 6.80 0.46 -7.86
N SER A 264 7.11 0.43 -9.14
CA SER A 264 7.48 1.60 -9.93
C SER A 264 6.84 1.49 -11.29
N GLU A 265 5.56 1.87 -11.38
CA GLU A 265 4.73 1.70 -12.57
C GLU A 265 4.01 3.00 -12.95
N GLY A 266 4.20 3.43 -14.19
CA GLY A 266 3.55 4.62 -14.69
C GLY A 266 3.77 5.82 -13.76
N ARG A 267 2.67 6.33 -13.21
CA ARG A 267 2.66 7.49 -12.30
C ARG A 267 2.66 7.13 -10.81
N VAL A 268 2.80 5.83 -10.49
CA VAL A 268 2.79 5.28 -9.12
C VAL A 268 4.18 4.76 -8.77
N GLN A 269 4.76 5.29 -7.69
CA GLN A 269 6.05 4.86 -7.14
C GLN A 269 5.82 4.63 -5.64
N ASN A 270 5.70 3.37 -5.24
CA ASN A 270 5.37 3.01 -3.86
C ASN A 270 6.41 2.05 -3.29
N ALA A 271 6.71 2.21 -2.01
CA ALA A 271 7.53 1.27 -1.29
C ALA A 271 7.13 1.22 0.20
N GLY A 272 7.14 0.05 0.77
CA GLY A 272 6.89 -0.18 2.19
C GLY A 272 7.80 -1.28 2.71
N GLY A 273 8.32 -1.10 3.93
CA GLY A 273 9.20 -2.13 4.48
C GLY A 273 9.64 -1.88 5.90
N ILE A 274 10.31 -2.90 6.46
CA ILE A 274 10.94 -2.89 7.78
C ILE A 274 12.44 -2.79 7.57
N ILE A 275 13.03 -1.74 8.10
CA ILE A 275 14.47 -1.49 8.05
C ILE A 275 15.09 -1.95 9.38
N TYR A 276 15.95 -2.98 9.33
CA TYR A 276 16.62 -3.54 10.49
C TYR A 276 17.97 -2.83 10.73
N ALA A 277 17.88 -1.53 11.01
CA ALA A 277 19.00 -0.69 11.36
C ALA A 277 19.32 -0.79 12.87
N LYS A 278 20.18 0.07 13.40
CA LYS A 278 20.48 0.13 14.85
C LYS A 278 19.19 0.40 15.63
N GLU A 279 18.37 1.32 15.16
CA GLU A 279 16.98 1.49 15.55
C GLU A 279 16.13 0.89 14.43
N LYS A 280 15.32 -0.14 14.75
CA LYS A 280 14.44 -0.78 13.78
C LYS A 280 13.20 0.07 13.54
N TYR A 281 12.81 0.21 12.30
CA TYR A 281 11.65 1.01 11.95
C TYR A 281 10.92 0.50 10.70
N ILE A 282 9.67 0.86 10.60
CA ILE A 282 8.85 0.74 9.40
C ILE A 282 8.87 2.07 8.66
N LEU A 283 9.02 2.01 7.35
CA LEU A 283 8.87 3.15 6.46
C LEU A 283 7.99 2.75 5.27
N VAL A 284 6.92 3.53 5.07
CA VAL A 284 6.04 3.38 3.92
C VAL A 284 5.96 4.72 3.22
N ILE A 285 6.20 4.71 1.93
CA ILE A 285 6.09 5.88 1.04
C ILE A 285 5.23 5.47 -0.14
N MET A 286 4.13 6.19 -0.34
CA MET A 286 3.23 6.01 -1.47
C MET A 286 3.14 7.29 -2.26
N THR A 287 3.12 7.17 -3.58
CA THR A 287 2.97 8.30 -4.48
C THR A 287 1.96 8.00 -5.58
N ASP A 288 1.24 9.03 -5.99
CA ASP A 288 0.33 8.98 -7.12
C ASP A 288 0.47 10.24 -7.97
N LYS A 289 0.06 10.17 -9.22
CA LYS A 289 0.09 11.29 -10.17
C LYS A 289 1.49 11.89 -10.37
N ALA A 290 2.53 11.08 -10.21
CA ALA A 290 3.90 11.52 -10.45
C ALA A 290 4.04 12.15 -11.86
N LEU A 291 4.55 13.38 -11.90
CA LEU A 291 4.80 14.08 -13.16
C LEU A 291 6.07 13.54 -13.83
N ARG A 292 7.09 13.22 -13.04
CA ARG A 292 8.38 12.71 -13.49
C ARG A 292 8.82 11.56 -12.61
N LYS A 293 8.75 10.35 -13.15
CA LYS A 293 9.06 9.10 -12.46
C LYS A 293 10.41 9.14 -11.73
N ASP A 294 11.48 9.53 -12.45
CA ASP A 294 12.84 9.48 -11.90
C ASP A 294 13.05 10.48 -10.75
N GLU A 295 12.39 11.64 -10.81
CA GLU A 295 12.45 12.63 -9.72
C GLU A 295 11.70 12.14 -8.49
N THR A 296 10.52 11.56 -8.69
CA THR A 296 9.76 10.96 -7.60
C THR A 296 10.53 9.82 -6.94
N MET A 297 11.18 8.95 -7.73
CA MET A 297 12.05 7.89 -7.20
C MET A 297 13.22 8.46 -6.40
N LYS A 298 13.90 9.50 -6.88
CA LYS A 298 14.98 10.19 -6.15
C LYS A 298 14.47 10.77 -4.83
N THR A 299 13.28 11.35 -4.80
CA THR A 299 12.67 11.88 -3.58
C THR A 299 12.43 10.77 -2.56
N ILE A 300 11.90 9.61 -2.97
CA ILE A 300 11.72 8.44 -2.10
C ILE A 300 13.07 7.99 -1.52
N ASN A 301 14.09 7.90 -2.37
CA ASN A 301 15.44 7.51 -1.96
C ASN A 301 16.02 8.50 -0.93
N GLN A 302 15.83 9.79 -1.14
CA GLN A 302 16.27 10.84 -0.21
C GLN A 302 15.56 10.75 1.14
N ILE A 303 14.22 10.61 1.14
CA ILE A 303 13.45 10.46 2.39
C ILE A 303 13.96 9.25 3.18
N SER A 304 14.12 8.09 2.52
CA SER A 304 14.63 6.89 3.15
C SER A 304 16.03 7.09 3.74
N SER A 305 16.93 7.74 2.99
CA SER A 305 18.30 8.03 3.44
C SER A 305 18.35 9.01 4.61
N ILE A 306 17.54 10.07 4.56
CA ILE A 306 17.45 11.07 5.65
C ILE A 306 17.01 10.40 6.94
N ILE A 307 15.92 9.62 6.90
CA ILE A 307 15.40 8.91 8.06
C ILE A 307 16.46 7.95 8.59
N PHE A 308 17.07 7.12 7.71
CA PHE A 308 18.11 6.17 8.09
C PHE A 308 19.27 6.84 8.81
N ASN A 309 19.81 7.92 8.25
CA ASN A 309 20.94 8.63 8.84
C ASN A 309 20.54 9.26 10.20
N THR A 310 19.36 9.85 10.27
CA THR A 310 18.88 10.49 11.50
C THR A 310 18.70 9.49 12.66
N VAL A 311 18.13 8.30 12.40
CA VAL A 311 17.89 7.32 13.48
C VAL A 311 19.16 6.53 13.86
N ASN A 312 20.16 6.48 12.98
CA ASN A 312 21.42 5.76 13.24
C ASN A 312 22.55 6.66 13.74
N ASP A 313 22.58 7.94 13.36
CA ASP A 313 23.60 8.89 13.78
C ASP A 313 23.06 9.82 14.87
N LYS A 314 23.58 9.68 16.09
CA LYS A 314 23.29 10.59 17.20
C LYS A 314 23.89 12.00 17.02
N GLU A 315 24.67 12.27 15.95
CA GLU A 315 25.49 13.48 15.84
C GLU A 315 25.22 14.40 14.63
N VAL A 316 24.42 14.00 13.63
CA VAL A 316 24.31 14.76 12.36
C VAL A 316 23.60 16.12 12.51
N PHE A 317 22.87 16.37 13.57
CA PHE A 317 22.09 17.60 13.78
C PHE A 317 22.41 18.39 15.06
N LYS A 318 23.61 18.18 15.66
CA LYS A 318 24.12 19.06 16.72
C LYS A 318 24.97 20.19 16.16
N LYS A 319 24.47 20.92 15.15
CA LYS A 319 25.03 22.23 14.75
C LYS A 319 23.92 23.20 14.45
#